data_aa20b6fc1191697f59b60f9571c9bab9
#
_entry.id   aa20b6fc1191697f59b60f9571c9bab9
#
_cell.length_a   1.000
_cell.length_b   1.000
_cell.length_c   1.000
_cell.angle_alpha   90.00
_cell.angle_beta   90.00
_cell.angle_gamma   90.00
#
_symmetry.space_group_name_H-M   'P 1'
#
loop_
_entity.id
_entity.type
_entity.pdbx_description
1 polymer ?
#
loop_
_entity_poly.entity_id
_entity_poly.type
_entity_poly.pdbx_seq_one_letter_code
_entity_poly.pdbx_strand_id
1 'polypeptide(L)'
;YNVKNPVTPRRALPEWKINGTLNWSNNNHRAYAVVRYIDGYEATLSDEPASGFWKNTIKIFLDDATSAKYYNSNIDSWVTVDAQYTYTLPEVSFLSSSSVTVGAKNLLDEEAPWVPNNTSYDPVTHDFRGRVWYFRVGASM
;
A
#
# COMPACT_ATOMS: atom_id res chain seq x y z
N TYR A 1 -5.79 18.20 9.28
CA TYR A 1 -6.13 18.01 10.71
C TYR A 1 -5.71 16.62 11.11
N ASN A 2 -4.58 16.51 11.83
CA ASN A 2 -4.06 15.23 12.30
C ASN A 2 -4.91 14.71 13.45
N VAL A 3 -5.67 13.67 13.23
CA VAL A 3 -6.41 13.01 14.30
C VAL A 3 -5.44 12.15 15.10
N LYS A 4 -4.93 12.69 16.20
CA LYS A 4 -4.21 11.88 17.18
C LYS A 4 -5.18 10.84 17.73
N ASN A 5 -4.87 9.56 17.59
CA ASN A 5 -5.68 8.50 18.16
C ASN A 5 -5.65 8.62 19.71
N PRO A 6 -6.79 8.90 20.38
CA PRO A 6 -6.82 9.09 21.82
C PRO A 6 -6.51 7.81 22.61
N VAL A 7 -6.61 6.64 21.97
CA VAL A 7 -6.36 5.33 22.62
C VAL A 7 -4.88 4.95 22.56
N THR A 8 -4.18 5.44 21.51
CA THR A 8 -2.74 5.24 21.36
C THR A 8 -2.09 6.57 21.00
N PRO A 9 -1.76 7.44 21.97
CA PRO A 9 -1.30 8.80 21.72
C PRO A 9 -0.02 8.91 20.88
N ARG A 10 0.58 7.79 20.52
CA ARG A 10 1.79 7.68 19.69
C ARG A 10 1.53 7.24 18.26
N ARG A 11 0.26 7.14 17.82
CA ARG A 11 -0.10 6.77 16.44
C ARG A 11 -0.92 7.87 15.78
N ALA A 12 -0.32 8.52 14.80
CA ALA A 12 -1.06 9.31 13.85
C ALA A 12 -1.78 8.36 12.87
N LEU A 13 -2.98 8.73 12.48
CA LEU A 13 -3.79 8.00 11.51
C LEU A 13 -4.13 8.94 10.36
N PRO A 14 -4.16 8.45 9.12
CA PRO A 14 -4.65 9.23 7.99
C PRO A 14 -6.10 9.63 8.22
N GLU A 15 -6.46 10.84 7.79
CA GLU A 15 -7.84 11.33 7.90
C GLU A 15 -8.78 10.57 6.98
N TRP A 16 -8.31 10.25 5.77
CA TRP A 16 -9.08 9.55 4.76
C TRP A 16 -8.43 8.26 4.31
N LYS A 17 -9.25 7.21 4.24
CA LYS A 17 -8.94 5.96 3.54
C LYS A 17 -10.10 5.66 2.61
N ILE A 18 -9.86 5.70 1.32
CA ILE A 18 -10.89 5.52 0.30
C ILE A 18 -10.58 4.28 -0.53
N ASN A 19 -11.58 3.43 -0.73
CA ASN A 19 -11.51 2.29 -1.62
C ASN A 19 -12.57 2.44 -2.72
N GLY A 20 -12.12 2.47 -3.96
CA GLY A 20 -12.98 2.44 -5.14
C GLY A 20 -12.88 1.08 -5.84
N THR A 21 -13.98 0.52 -6.27
CA THR A 21 -14.02 -0.75 -7.00
C THR A 21 -14.71 -0.58 -8.34
N LEU A 22 -14.09 -1.05 -9.40
CA LEU A 22 -14.65 -1.13 -10.75
C LEU A 22 -14.77 -2.58 -11.17
N ASN A 23 -15.97 -2.97 -11.57
CA ASN A 23 -16.24 -4.28 -12.17
C ASN A 23 -16.78 -4.10 -13.57
N TRP A 24 -16.23 -4.84 -14.51
CA TRP A 24 -16.70 -4.88 -15.88
C TRP A 24 -16.85 -6.34 -16.33
N SER A 25 -17.94 -6.63 -17.03
CA SER A 25 -18.17 -7.95 -17.62
C SER A 25 -18.84 -7.82 -18.97
N ASN A 26 -18.38 -8.63 -19.92
CA ASN A 26 -18.96 -8.75 -21.23
C ASN A 26 -18.75 -10.18 -21.74
N ASN A 27 -19.84 -10.92 -21.89
CA ASN A 27 -19.82 -12.35 -22.27
C ASN A 27 -18.84 -13.15 -21.42
N ASN A 28 -17.77 -13.65 -22.02
CA ASN A 28 -16.74 -14.49 -21.39
C ASN A 28 -15.62 -13.68 -20.72
N HIS A 29 -15.69 -12.36 -20.76
CA HIS A 29 -14.67 -11.45 -20.26
C HIS A 29 -15.13 -10.80 -18.97
N ARG A 30 -14.26 -10.78 -17.96
CA ARG A 30 -14.46 -10.04 -16.70
C ARG A 30 -13.20 -9.29 -16.34
N ALA A 31 -13.36 -8.04 -16.00
CA ALA A 31 -12.27 -7.23 -15.44
C ALA A 31 -12.70 -6.65 -14.08
N TYR A 32 -11.74 -6.55 -13.20
CA TYR A 32 -11.93 -6.04 -11.84
C TYR A 32 -10.75 -5.16 -11.50
N ALA A 33 -11.01 -3.99 -10.95
CA ALA A 33 -9.97 -3.11 -10.43
C ALA A 33 -10.38 -2.54 -9.08
N VAL A 34 -9.41 -2.38 -8.20
CA VAL A 34 -9.55 -1.69 -6.90
C VAL A 34 -8.52 -0.60 -6.83
N VAL A 35 -8.98 0.61 -6.60
CA VAL A 35 -8.12 1.75 -6.26
C VAL A 35 -8.22 1.98 -4.76
N ARG A 36 -7.09 2.05 -4.08
CA ARG A 36 -7.00 2.41 -2.67
C ARG A 36 -6.22 3.71 -2.55
N TYR A 37 -6.82 4.66 -1.86
CA TYR A 37 -6.20 5.92 -1.49
C TYR A 37 -6.08 5.98 0.03
N ILE A 38 -4.91 6.34 0.50
CA ILE A 38 -4.62 6.66 1.89
C ILE A 38 -4.09 8.07 1.92
N ASP A 39 -4.74 8.92 2.69
CA ASP A 39 -4.34 10.31 2.84
C ASP A 39 -3.00 10.45 3.56
N GLY A 40 -2.28 11.53 3.24
CA GLY A 40 -1.06 11.87 3.95
C GLY A 40 -1.35 12.22 5.42
N TYR A 41 -0.41 11.92 6.28
CA TYR A 41 -0.56 12.20 7.70
C TYR A 41 0.79 12.49 8.35
N GLU A 42 0.77 13.08 9.53
CA GLU A 42 1.97 13.33 10.31
C GLU A 42 2.25 12.15 11.25
N ALA A 43 3.40 11.50 11.07
CA ALA A 43 3.86 10.50 12.02
C ALA A 43 4.14 11.19 13.36
N THR A 44 3.55 10.70 14.44
CA THR A 44 3.97 11.11 15.77
C THR A 44 5.30 10.42 16.06
N LEU A 45 6.36 11.01 15.58
CA LEU A 45 7.67 10.75 16.19
C LEU A 45 7.50 11.25 17.64
N SER A 46 7.80 10.41 18.62
CA SER A 46 7.70 10.79 20.01
C SER A 46 8.24 12.21 20.19
N ASP A 47 7.48 13.11 20.84
CA ASP A 47 7.91 14.49 21.15
C ASP A 47 9.22 14.54 21.97
N GLU A 48 9.65 13.41 22.47
CA GLU A 48 11.02 13.15 22.85
C GLU A 48 11.84 12.95 21.56
N PRO A 49 12.74 13.88 21.21
CA PRO A 49 13.82 13.56 20.29
C PRO A 49 14.46 12.31 20.90
N ALA A 50 14.40 11.20 20.15
CA ALA A 50 14.98 9.92 20.56
C ALA A 50 16.20 10.21 21.42
N SER A 51 16.15 9.82 22.69
CA SER A 51 17.06 10.21 23.77
C SER A 51 18.38 10.74 23.23
N GLY A 52 18.86 11.87 23.63
CA GLY A 52 19.94 12.69 23.04
C GLY A 52 21.06 11.96 22.28
N PHE A 53 21.19 10.65 22.52
CA PHE A 53 22.08 9.72 21.85
C PHE A 53 21.76 9.61 20.34
N TRP A 54 20.51 9.32 19.94
CA TRP A 54 20.17 9.14 18.53
C TRP A 54 20.22 10.47 17.73
N LYS A 55 19.79 11.55 18.35
CA LYS A 55 19.88 12.89 17.74
C LYS A 55 21.32 13.30 17.48
N ASN A 56 22.21 13.05 18.42
CA ASN A 56 23.62 13.36 18.27
C ASN A 56 24.32 12.38 17.32
N THR A 57 23.96 11.11 17.33
CA THR A 57 24.54 10.08 16.45
C THR A 57 24.16 10.34 14.99
N ILE A 58 22.90 10.67 14.70
CA ILE A 58 22.45 11.01 13.35
C ILE A 58 23.17 12.26 12.83
N LYS A 59 23.32 13.30 13.64
CA LYS A 59 24.06 14.52 13.26
C LYS A 59 25.55 14.30 12.99
N ILE A 60 26.15 13.29 13.59
CA ILE A 60 27.58 12.98 13.38
C ILE A 60 27.80 12.31 12.03
N PHE A 61 26.84 11.53 11.53
CA PHE A 61 27.01 10.70 10.33
C PHE A 61 26.28 11.22 9.08
N LEU A 62 25.39 12.20 9.22
CA LEU A 62 24.58 12.72 8.12
C LEU A 62 24.73 14.22 7.99
N ASP A 63 24.76 14.72 6.76
CA ASP A 63 24.65 16.16 6.48
C ASP A 63 23.29 16.72 6.93
N ASP A 64 23.18 18.06 6.97
CA ASP A 64 21.97 18.73 7.42
C ASP A 64 20.75 18.41 6.55
N ALA A 65 20.92 18.26 5.23
CA ALA A 65 19.84 17.94 4.31
C ALA A 65 19.32 16.53 4.52
N THR A 66 20.24 15.56 4.69
CA THR A 66 19.89 14.16 4.98
C THR A 66 19.28 14.03 6.38
N SER A 67 19.82 14.76 7.37
CA SER A 67 19.24 14.81 8.71
C SER A 67 17.81 15.36 8.71
N ALA A 68 17.51 16.40 7.93
CA ALA A 68 16.16 16.96 7.80
C ALA A 68 15.15 15.92 7.29
N LYS A 69 15.55 15.04 6.39
CA LYS A 69 14.70 13.94 5.92
C LYS A 69 14.31 12.98 7.05
N TYR A 70 15.22 12.67 7.98
CA TYR A 70 14.95 11.80 9.12
C TYR A 70 14.09 12.45 10.21
N TYR A 71 13.99 13.78 10.20
CA TYR A 71 13.13 14.52 11.12
C TYR A 71 11.79 14.93 10.49
N ASN A 72 11.59 14.64 9.19
CA ASN A 72 10.32 14.91 8.54
C ASN A 72 9.28 13.92 9.06
N SER A 73 8.31 14.44 9.79
CA SER A 73 7.17 13.66 10.31
C SER A 73 6.04 13.49 9.29
N ASN A 74 6.09 14.20 8.17
CA ASN A 74 5.04 14.12 7.16
C ASN A 74 5.19 12.85 6.33
N ILE A 75 4.13 12.07 6.30
CA ILE A 75 3.99 10.88 5.46
C ILE A 75 3.08 11.24 4.30
N ASP A 76 3.58 11.04 3.09
CA ASP A 76 2.85 11.38 1.87
C ASP A 76 1.61 10.49 1.70
N SER A 77 0.65 10.97 0.91
CA SER A 77 -0.50 10.16 0.50
C SER A 77 -0.04 9.01 -0.39
N TRP A 78 -0.79 7.91 -0.34
CA TRP A 78 -0.46 6.69 -1.04
C TRP A 78 -1.64 6.16 -1.84
N VAL A 79 -1.39 5.80 -3.11
CA VAL A 79 -2.41 5.26 -4.01
C VAL A 79 -1.94 3.95 -4.58
N THR A 80 -2.70 2.88 -4.38
CA THR A 80 -2.44 1.60 -5.02
C THR A 80 -3.60 1.17 -5.90
N VAL A 81 -3.28 0.48 -6.98
CA VAL A 81 -4.27 -0.09 -7.92
C VAL A 81 -4.02 -1.58 -8.01
N ASP A 82 -5.03 -2.38 -7.65
CA ASP A 82 -5.05 -3.80 -7.98
C ASP A 82 -5.92 -3.99 -9.23
N ALA A 83 -5.50 -4.84 -10.14
CA ALA A 83 -6.27 -5.17 -11.33
C ALA A 83 -6.25 -6.67 -11.62
N GLN A 84 -7.37 -7.16 -12.14
CA GLN A 84 -7.53 -8.56 -12.53
C GLN A 84 -8.36 -8.64 -13.80
N TYR A 85 -7.98 -9.54 -14.68
CA TYR A 85 -8.76 -9.91 -15.85
C TYR A 85 -8.94 -11.43 -15.90
N THR A 86 -10.17 -11.85 -16.16
CA THR A 86 -10.55 -13.26 -16.28
C THR A 86 -11.22 -13.49 -17.62
N TYR A 87 -10.77 -14.53 -18.32
CA TYR A 87 -11.44 -15.04 -19.51
C TYR A 87 -12.00 -16.44 -19.21
N THR A 88 -13.30 -16.61 -19.43
CA THR A 88 -13.96 -17.92 -19.33
C THR A 88 -13.94 -18.55 -20.71
N LEU A 89 -13.34 -19.73 -20.83
CA LEU A 89 -13.29 -20.47 -22.07
C LEU A 89 -14.66 -21.03 -22.41
N PRO A 90 -15.00 -21.15 -23.70
CA PRO A 90 -16.18 -21.90 -24.13
C PRO A 90 -16.15 -23.35 -23.62
N GLU A 91 -17.33 -23.91 -23.37
CA GLU A 91 -17.47 -25.28 -22.97
C GLU A 91 -16.87 -26.25 -24.01
N VAL A 92 -16.13 -27.24 -23.56
CA VAL A 92 -15.61 -28.35 -24.35
C VAL A 92 -16.11 -29.66 -23.78
N SER A 93 -16.31 -30.66 -24.59
CA SER A 93 -17.06 -31.92 -24.28
C SER A 93 -16.75 -32.63 -22.97
N PHE A 94 -15.64 -32.32 -22.31
CA PHE A 94 -15.23 -32.91 -21.02
C PHE A 94 -14.98 -31.88 -19.91
N LEU A 95 -15.17 -30.58 -20.20
CA LEU A 95 -14.99 -29.48 -19.25
C LEU A 95 -16.24 -28.62 -19.25
N SER A 96 -16.97 -28.59 -18.14
CA SER A 96 -18.18 -27.80 -18.00
C SER A 96 -17.91 -26.32 -17.84
N SER A 97 -16.77 -25.94 -17.27
CA SER A 97 -16.28 -24.57 -17.30
C SER A 97 -14.78 -24.50 -17.09
N SER A 98 -14.12 -23.61 -17.80
CA SER A 98 -12.69 -23.34 -17.65
C SER A 98 -12.45 -21.84 -17.65
N SER A 99 -11.51 -21.37 -16.88
CA SER A 99 -11.17 -19.95 -16.83
C SER A 99 -9.68 -19.72 -16.65
N VAL A 100 -9.22 -18.64 -17.23
CA VAL A 100 -7.86 -18.14 -17.07
C VAL A 100 -7.94 -16.73 -16.49
N THR A 101 -7.21 -16.50 -15.42
CA THR A 101 -7.14 -15.20 -14.77
C THR A 101 -5.69 -14.73 -14.70
N VAL A 102 -5.46 -13.50 -15.05
CA VAL A 102 -4.22 -12.78 -14.80
C VAL A 102 -4.54 -11.55 -13.98
N GLY A 103 -3.70 -11.24 -13.02
CA GLY A 103 -3.89 -10.05 -12.21
C GLY A 103 -2.57 -9.56 -11.61
N ALA A 104 -2.63 -8.33 -11.12
CA ALA A 104 -1.56 -7.71 -10.38
C ALA A 104 -2.12 -7.00 -9.14
N LYS A 105 -1.44 -7.15 -8.03
CA LYS A 105 -1.57 -6.26 -6.88
C LYS A 105 -0.55 -5.15 -7.02
N ASN A 106 -0.94 -3.95 -6.60
CA ASN A 106 -0.11 -2.77 -6.76
C ASN A 106 0.43 -2.64 -8.20
N LEU A 107 -0.48 -2.58 -9.17
CA LEU A 107 -0.17 -2.57 -10.61
C LEU A 107 0.79 -1.44 -11.00
N LEU A 108 0.71 -0.31 -10.31
CA LEU A 108 1.54 0.88 -10.55
C LEU A 108 2.92 0.78 -9.93
N ASP A 109 3.19 -0.26 -9.12
CA ASP A 109 4.44 -0.46 -8.39
C ASP A 109 4.78 0.67 -7.43
N GLU A 110 3.76 1.23 -6.80
CA GLU A 110 3.91 2.35 -5.88
C GLU A 110 4.58 1.89 -4.59
N GLU A 111 5.67 2.52 -4.22
CA GLU A 111 6.38 2.23 -2.98
C GLU A 111 5.65 2.81 -1.77
N ALA A 112 5.71 2.10 -0.65
CA ALA A 112 5.16 2.63 0.61
C ALA A 112 5.92 3.92 1.01
N PRO A 113 5.20 4.96 1.46
CA PRO A 113 5.84 6.20 1.90
C PRO A 113 6.88 5.93 2.99
N TRP A 114 8.02 6.59 2.84
CA TRP A 114 9.10 6.43 3.79
C TRP A 114 8.76 7.06 5.16
N VAL A 115 9.06 6.34 6.23
CA VAL A 115 8.86 6.77 7.61
C VAL A 115 10.17 6.61 8.38
N PRO A 116 10.60 7.59 9.17
CA PRO A 116 11.83 7.50 9.97
C PRO A 116 11.65 6.59 11.20
N ASN A 117 11.47 5.31 10.96
CA ASN A 117 11.38 4.28 11.98
C ASN A 117 12.26 3.07 11.62
N ASN A 118 12.29 2.05 12.48
CA ASN A 118 13.13 0.86 12.27
C ASN A 118 12.74 0.04 11.02
N THR A 119 11.56 0.23 10.49
CA THR A 119 11.05 -0.51 9.31
C THR A 119 11.07 0.34 8.05
N SER A 120 11.40 1.62 8.13
CA SER A 120 11.39 2.60 7.04
C SER A 120 10.02 2.86 6.40
N TYR A 121 8.95 2.28 6.92
CA TYR A 121 7.56 2.50 6.52
C TYR A 121 6.62 2.22 7.71
N ASP A 122 5.34 2.60 7.61
CA ASP A 122 4.33 2.25 8.62
C ASP A 122 3.64 0.91 8.26
N PRO A 123 4.02 -0.22 8.88
CA PRO A 123 3.50 -1.54 8.53
C PRO A 123 2.03 -1.75 8.91
N VAL A 124 1.43 -0.83 9.64
CA VAL A 124 0.02 -0.89 10.04
C VAL A 124 -0.88 -0.23 9.00
N THR A 125 -0.34 0.77 8.33
CA THR A 125 -1.09 1.59 7.37
C THR A 125 -0.78 1.22 5.93
N HIS A 126 0.47 0.85 5.63
CA HIS A 126 0.96 0.62 4.27
C HIS A 126 1.44 -0.82 4.08
N ASP A 127 1.32 -1.31 2.85
CA ASP A 127 1.92 -2.58 2.41
C ASP A 127 3.24 -2.28 1.69
N PHE A 128 4.35 -2.82 2.18
CA PHE A 128 5.68 -2.61 1.61
C PHE A 128 5.93 -3.40 0.32
N ARG A 129 5.04 -4.34 0.00
CA ARG A 129 5.18 -5.15 -1.21
C ARG A 129 4.94 -4.28 -2.43
N GLY A 130 5.91 -4.27 -3.33
CA GLY A 130 5.74 -3.71 -4.66
C GLY A 130 4.72 -4.49 -5.48
N ARG A 131 4.79 -4.37 -6.79
CA ARG A 131 3.89 -5.06 -7.70
C ARG A 131 4.06 -6.57 -7.63
N VAL A 132 2.95 -7.30 -7.42
CA VAL A 132 2.88 -8.76 -7.40
C VAL A 132 1.94 -9.25 -8.48
N TRP A 133 2.48 -9.93 -9.49
CA TRP A 133 1.71 -10.61 -10.51
C TRP A 133 1.22 -11.97 -10.01
N TYR A 134 0.03 -12.35 -10.43
CA TYR A 134 -0.50 -13.69 -10.21
C TYR A 134 -1.24 -14.20 -11.43
N PHE A 135 -1.22 -15.52 -11.58
CA PHE A 135 -1.91 -16.24 -12.62
C PHE A 135 -2.72 -17.38 -11.98
N ARG A 136 -3.95 -17.57 -12.45
CA ARG A 136 -4.82 -18.64 -11.97
C ARG A 136 -5.50 -19.32 -13.13
N VAL A 137 -5.54 -20.64 -13.12
CA VAL A 137 -6.34 -21.46 -14.02
C VAL A 137 -7.38 -22.21 -13.20
N GLY A 138 -8.62 -22.15 -13.59
CA GLY A 138 -9.74 -22.90 -13.02
C GLY A 138 -10.34 -23.81 -14.07
N ALA A 139 -10.67 -25.05 -13.69
CA ALA A 139 -11.39 -25.98 -14.52
C ALA A 139 -12.39 -26.74 -13.66
N SER A 140 -13.60 -27.00 -14.20
CA SER A 140 -14.64 -27.82 -13.61
C SER A 140 -15.03 -28.90 -14.59
N MET A 141 -15.11 -30.14 -14.13
CA MET A 141 -15.57 -31.32 -14.88
C MET A 141 -17.03 -31.60 -14.57
#